data_cc6778fb540aa12678c0fa72c772ec04
#
_entry.id   cc6778fb540aa12678c0fa72c772ec04
#
_cell.length_a   1.000
_cell.length_b   1.000
_cell.length_c   1.000
_cell.angle_alpha   90.00
_cell.angle_beta   90.00
_cell.angle_gamma   90.00
#
_symmetry.space_group_name_H-M   'P 1'
#
loop_
_entity.id
_entity.type
_entity.pdbx_description
1 polymer ?
#
loop_
_entity_poly.entity_id
_entity_poly.type
_entity_poly.pdbx_seq_one_letter_code
_entity_poly.pdbx_strand_id
1 'polypeptide(L)' 'MNCWHCQTELIWGGDHDCEDDEEFIMVTNLSCPNCDSVVYVYLPDGDIQAE' A
#
# COMPACT_ATOMS: atom_id res chain seq x y z
N MET A 1 -0.27 9.87 0.38
CA MET A 1 0.43 9.29 1.52
C MET A 1 1.87 9.73 1.55
N ASN A 2 2.35 10.09 2.70
CA ASN A 2 3.73 10.57 2.81
C ASN A 2 4.63 9.48 3.35
N CYS A 3 5.88 9.55 2.94
CA CYS A 3 6.89 8.60 3.42
C CYS A 3 7.07 8.77 4.92
N TRP A 4 7.15 7.63 5.63
CA TRP A 4 7.34 7.68 7.07
C TRP A 4 8.76 8.07 7.46
N HIS A 5 9.68 7.99 6.52
CA HIS A 5 11.09 8.22 6.80
C HIS A 5 11.51 9.67 6.50
N CYS A 6 11.19 10.14 5.32
CA CYS A 6 11.63 11.48 4.92
C CYS A 6 10.46 12.42 4.65
N GLN A 7 9.23 11.93 4.76
CA GLN A 7 8.02 12.72 4.62
C GLN A 7 7.79 13.28 3.23
N THR A 8 8.45 12.70 2.25
CA THR A 8 8.22 13.05 0.87
C THR A 8 6.97 12.32 0.41
N GLU A 9 6.18 12.95 -0.42
CA GLU A 9 4.97 12.34 -0.93
C GLU A 9 5.30 11.10 -1.75
N LEU A 10 4.68 9.99 -1.41
CA LEU A 10 4.93 8.72 -2.07
C LEU A 10 4.27 8.70 -3.45
N ILE A 11 4.90 7.95 -4.35
CA ILE A 11 4.39 7.77 -5.69
C ILE A 11 3.67 6.44 -5.75
N TRP A 12 2.41 6.47 -6.22
CA TRP A 12 1.61 5.27 -6.35
C TRP A 12 2.19 4.41 -7.47
N GLY A 13 2.48 3.16 -7.15
CA GLY A 13 3.11 2.26 -8.10
C GLY A 13 2.16 1.26 -8.73
N GLY A 14 0.97 1.09 -8.14
CA GLY A 14 -0.01 0.17 -8.70
C GLY A 14 -0.63 -0.72 -7.65
N ASP A 15 -1.69 -1.40 -8.04
CA ASP A 15 -2.39 -2.34 -7.18
C ASP A 15 -2.24 -3.75 -7.73
N HIS A 16 -2.25 -4.72 -6.83
CA HIS A 16 -2.24 -6.12 -7.21
C HIS A 16 -3.31 -6.86 -6.46
N ASP A 17 -3.91 -7.84 -7.11
CA ASP A 17 -4.90 -8.69 -6.45
C ASP A 17 -4.20 -9.74 -5.64
N CYS A 18 -4.72 -9.98 -4.44
CA CYS A 18 -4.18 -11.01 -3.57
C CYS A 18 -5.07 -12.24 -3.65
N GLU A 19 -5.04 -12.92 -4.76
CA GLU A 19 -5.92 -14.05 -4.97
C GLU A 19 -5.56 -15.24 -4.10
N ASP A 20 -4.30 -15.37 -3.78
CA ASP A 20 -3.84 -16.50 -2.99
C ASP A 20 -3.93 -16.25 -1.50
N ASP A 21 -4.33 -15.05 -1.12
CA ASP A 21 -4.37 -14.68 0.28
C ASP A 21 -5.82 -14.53 0.73
N GLU A 22 -6.19 -15.25 1.75
CA GLU A 22 -7.57 -15.22 2.25
C GLU A 22 -7.82 -14.03 3.14
N GLU A 23 -6.79 -13.39 3.63
CA GLU A 23 -6.96 -12.28 4.55
C GLU A 23 -7.04 -10.94 3.83
N PHE A 24 -6.45 -10.85 2.67
CA PHE A 24 -6.39 -9.58 1.95
C PHE A 24 -6.83 -9.79 0.52
N ILE A 25 -7.48 -8.78 -0.04
CA ILE A 25 -7.94 -8.85 -1.42
C ILE A 25 -7.02 -8.09 -2.36
N MET A 26 -6.32 -7.08 -1.87
CA MET A 26 -5.47 -6.27 -2.71
C MET A 26 -4.28 -5.77 -1.93
N VAL A 27 -3.25 -5.44 -2.65
CA VAL A 27 -2.10 -4.76 -2.08
C VAL A 27 -1.72 -3.63 -3.02
N THR A 28 -1.48 -2.47 -2.45
CA THR A 28 -1.06 -1.28 -3.19
C THR A 28 0.39 -1.02 -2.86
N ASN A 29 1.22 -0.79 -3.88
CA ASN A 29 2.60 -0.46 -3.61
C ASN A 29 2.88 0.99 -3.94
N LEU A 30 3.66 1.62 -3.08
CA LEU A 30 4.06 2.99 -3.25
C LEU A 30 5.57 3.08 -3.04
N SER A 31 6.18 4.04 -3.68
CA SER A 31 7.62 4.22 -3.54
C SER A 31 7.94 5.68 -3.28
N CYS A 32 9.02 5.88 -2.58
CA CYS A 32 9.46 7.22 -2.26
C CYS A 32 10.55 7.64 -3.24
N PRO A 33 10.37 8.76 -3.92
CA PRO A 33 11.38 9.20 -4.88
C PRO A 33 12.60 9.81 -4.22
N ASN A 34 12.53 10.06 -2.94
CA ASN A 34 13.61 10.73 -2.24
C ASN A 34 14.56 9.75 -1.55
N CYS A 35 14.01 8.80 -0.79
CA CYS A 35 14.86 7.89 -0.03
C CYS A 35 14.74 6.46 -0.50
N ASP A 36 14.02 6.20 -1.58
CA ASP A 36 13.88 4.87 -2.16
C ASP A 36 13.16 3.87 -1.25
N SER A 37 12.40 4.36 -0.30
CA SER A 37 11.60 3.48 0.53
C SER A 37 10.43 2.94 -0.26
N VAL A 38 10.00 1.72 0.10
CA VAL A 38 8.86 1.09 -0.54
C VAL A 38 7.83 0.78 0.54
N VAL A 39 6.58 1.08 0.24
CA VAL A 39 5.48 0.87 1.18
C VAL A 39 4.44 0.00 0.51
N TYR A 40 3.97 -1.02 1.24
CA TYR A 40 2.89 -1.87 0.78
C TYR A 40 1.70 -1.69 1.71
N VAL A 41 0.55 -1.42 1.13
CA VAL A 41 -0.68 -1.26 1.88
C VAL A 41 -1.61 -2.40 1.50
N TYR A 42 -2.02 -3.19 2.48
CA TYR A 42 -2.86 -4.35 2.26
C TYR A 42 -4.31 -4.01 2.62
N LEU A 43 -5.21 -4.41 1.76
CA LEU A 43 -6.64 -4.20 1.98
C LEU A 43 -7.26 -5.50 2.44
N PRO A 44 -7.85 -5.54 3.63
CA PRO A 44 -8.43 -6.76 4.16
C PRO A 44 -9.63 -7.21 3.35
N ASP A 45 -9.79 -8.52 3.26
CA ASP A 45 -10.90 -9.09 2.53
C ASP A 45 -12.18 -9.01 3.33
N GLY A 46 -13.20 -8.46 2.71
CA GLY A 46 -14.55 -8.56 3.23
C GLY A 46 -14.88 -7.70 4.41
N ASP A 47 -13.95 -6.95 4.89
CA ASP A 47 -14.24 -6.18 6.07
C ASP A 47 -13.75 -4.76 5.92
N ILE A 48 -14.37 -4.06 5.05
CA ILE A 48 -14.01 -2.70 4.83
C ILE A 48 -14.77 -1.84 5.78
N GLN A 49 -14.14 -1.55 6.86
CA GLN A 49 -14.79 -0.77 7.88
C GLN A 49 -14.57 0.68 7.62
N ALA A 50 -15.60 1.35 7.34
CA ALA A 50 -15.54 2.78 7.24
C ALA A 50 -15.67 3.32 8.64
N GLU A 51 -14.64 3.77 9.15
CA GLU A 51 -14.69 4.34 10.50
C GLU A 51 -15.33 5.69 10.50
#